data_aa25d51a0524cb7adea07aad8bc3f623
#
_entry.id   aa25d51a0524cb7adea07aad8bc3f623
#
_cell.length_a   1.000
_cell.length_b   1.000
_cell.length_c   1.000
_cell.angle_alpha   90.00
_cell.angle_beta   90.00
_cell.angle_gamma   90.00
#
_symmetry.space_group_name_H-M   'P 1'
#
loop_
_entity.id
_entity.type
_entity.pdbx_description
1 polymer ?
#
loop_
_entity_poly.entity_id
_entity_poly.type
_entity_poly.pdbx_seq_one_letter_code
_entity_poly.pdbx_strand_id
1 'polypeptide(L)'
;WEEYQEIPGASQKEIEAFEKKFSIKLPKDFKELYSYKNGSKYFSILPSVIHGVEMSFSLMSLEQIVKTKQYFQNRDALLTEFPDFFTEEDIEKMRDSRIKPYLFHKQWIPFAEYCDSCFLMLDFDPDKEGKEGQILCYIHDPDEVIYAAAGLSEFVDDILLTID
;
A
#
# COMPACT_ATOMS: atom_id res chain seq x y z
N TRP A 1 -15.32 -13.82 13.41
CA TRP A 1 -16.07 -12.66 12.88
C TRP A 1 -16.44 -11.67 13.99
N GLU A 2 -16.83 -12.16 15.17
CA GLU A 2 -17.11 -11.31 16.35
C GLU A 2 -15.87 -10.45 16.71
N GLU A 3 -14.68 -11.04 16.77
CA GLU A 3 -13.44 -10.31 17.04
C GLU A 3 -13.16 -9.19 16.02
N TYR A 4 -13.53 -9.37 14.76
CA TYR A 4 -13.41 -8.31 13.75
C TYR A 4 -14.38 -7.16 14.05
N GLN A 5 -15.60 -7.47 14.46
CA GLN A 5 -16.61 -6.46 14.79
C GLN A 5 -16.20 -5.61 16.00
N GLU A 6 -15.46 -6.18 16.94
CA GLU A 6 -14.95 -5.50 18.14
C GLU A 6 -13.77 -4.54 17.86
N ILE A 7 -13.13 -4.60 16.69
CA ILE A 7 -12.03 -3.68 16.36
C ILE A 7 -12.59 -2.26 16.27
N PRO A 8 -12.12 -1.31 17.10
CA PRO A 8 -12.59 0.06 17.05
C PRO A 8 -12.02 0.80 15.84
N GLY A 9 -12.65 1.88 15.45
CA GLY A 9 -12.07 2.86 14.53
C GLY A 9 -11.00 3.71 15.22
N ALA A 10 -10.13 4.31 14.43
CA ALA A 10 -9.21 5.34 14.89
C ALA A 10 -9.98 6.65 15.14
N SER A 11 -9.63 7.35 16.22
CA SER A 11 -10.14 8.69 16.48
C SER A 11 -9.56 9.72 15.49
N GLN A 12 -10.23 10.84 15.31
CA GLN A 12 -9.72 11.95 14.50
C GLN A 12 -8.32 12.39 14.96
N LYS A 13 -8.11 12.43 16.28
CA LYS A 13 -6.80 12.80 16.87
C LYS A 13 -5.69 11.81 16.49
N GLU A 14 -5.99 10.51 16.45
CA GLU A 14 -5.03 9.48 16.05
C GLU A 14 -4.70 9.60 14.55
N ILE A 15 -5.70 9.83 13.71
CA ILE A 15 -5.52 10.07 12.26
C ILE A 15 -4.67 11.32 12.01
N GLU A 16 -4.97 12.42 12.69
CA GLU A 16 -4.19 13.67 12.57
C GLU A 16 -2.74 13.51 13.05
N ALA A 17 -2.52 12.76 14.13
CA ALA A 17 -1.18 12.46 14.62
C ALA A 17 -0.39 11.59 13.63
N PHE A 18 -1.04 10.62 12.99
CA PHE A 18 -0.47 9.81 11.93
C PHE A 18 -0.08 10.65 10.70
N GLU A 19 -1.00 11.49 10.20
CA GLU A 19 -0.75 12.40 9.09
C GLU A 19 0.44 13.33 9.38
N LYS A 20 0.49 13.86 10.59
CA LYS A 20 1.60 14.74 11.03
C LYS A 20 2.94 13.99 11.09
N LYS A 21 2.94 12.75 11.58
CA LYS A 21 4.14 11.93 11.71
C LYS A 21 4.81 11.69 10.36
N PHE A 22 4.04 11.43 9.32
CA PHE A 22 4.55 11.16 7.97
C PHE A 22 4.53 12.38 7.05
N SER A 23 4.07 13.54 7.53
CA SER A 23 3.91 14.77 6.73
C SER A 23 3.06 14.55 5.48
N ILE A 24 1.95 13.82 5.62
CA ILE A 24 1.01 13.45 4.56
C ILE A 24 -0.40 13.91 4.89
N LYS A 25 -1.27 13.86 3.89
CA LYS A 25 -2.72 13.95 4.05
C LYS A 25 -3.37 12.69 3.48
N LEU A 26 -3.98 11.91 4.36
CA LEU A 26 -4.73 10.73 3.92
C LEU A 26 -5.90 11.16 3.02
N PRO A 27 -6.15 10.43 1.92
CA PRO A 27 -7.37 10.59 1.16
C PRO A 27 -8.61 10.46 2.03
N LYS A 28 -9.71 11.11 1.63
CA LYS A 28 -10.94 11.15 2.43
C LYS A 28 -11.50 9.75 2.71
N ASP A 29 -11.53 8.89 1.71
CA ASP A 29 -11.99 7.51 1.82
C ASP A 29 -11.14 6.66 2.77
N PHE A 30 -9.82 6.87 2.82
CA PHE A 30 -8.94 6.27 3.84
C PHE A 30 -9.23 6.77 5.25
N LYS A 31 -9.51 8.07 5.43
CA LYS A 31 -9.93 8.59 6.74
C LYS A 31 -11.24 7.99 7.20
N GLU A 32 -12.19 7.83 6.30
CA GLU A 32 -13.47 7.17 6.58
C GLU A 32 -13.27 5.71 6.96
N LEU A 33 -12.43 4.96 6.19
CA LEU A 33 -12.08 3.57 6.48
C LEU A 33 -11.46 3.42 7.87
N TYR A 34 -10.43 4.20 8.18
CA TYR A 34 -9.76 4.13 9.48
C TYR A 34 -10.63 4.62 10.64
N SER A 35 -11.52 5.58 10.42
CA SER A 35 -12.51 5.99 11.42
C SER A 35 -13.53 4.89 11.74
N TYR A 36 -13.80 4.01 10.76
CA TYR A 36 -14.66 2.85 10.95
C TYR A 36 -13.92 1.66 11.58
N LYS A 37 -12.71 1.33 11.07
CA LYS A 37 -11.87 0.21 11.53
C LYS A 37 -10.39 0.59 11.50
N ASN A 38 -9.74 0.57 12.66
CA ASN A 38 -8.30 0.80 12.75
C ASN A 38 -7.54 -0.52 12.58
N GLY A 39 -7.49 -0.99 11.34
CA GLY A 39 -6.90 -2.28 10.99
C GLY A 39 -7.91 -3.43 11.02
N SER A 40 -7.48 -4.60 10.58
CA SER A 40 -8.29 -5.81 10.56
C SER A 40 -7.67 -6.99 11.32
N LYS A 41 -6.59 -6.75 12.07
CA LYS A 41 -5.76 -7.82 12.67
C LYS A 41 -5.34 -8.82 11.58
N TYR A 42 -5.59 -10.10 11.80
CA TYR A 42 -5.31 -11.19 10.86
C TYR A 42 -6.44 -11.44 9.84
N PHE A 43 -7.54 -10.69 9.91
CA PHE A 43 -8.63 -10.84 8.96
C PHE A 43 -8.28 -10.22 7.60
N SER A 44 -8.26 -11.05 6.58
CA SER A 44 -8.05 -10.63 5.20
C SER A 44 -9.36 -10.07 4.64
N ILE A 45 -9.43 -8.75 4.53
CA ILE A 45 -10.64 -8.02 4.11
C ILE A 45 -10.50 -7.33 2.75
N LEU A 46 -9.31 -7.36 2.18
CA LEU A 46 -8.99 -6.72 0.91
C LEU A 46 -8.50 -7.78 -0.10
N PRO A 47 -9.41 -8.55 -0.70
CA PRO A 47 -9.04 -9.52 -1.74
C PRO A 47 -8.58 -8.77 -3.00
N SER A 48 -7.60 -9.33 -3.70
CA SER A 48 -7.10 -8.79 -4.95
C SER A 48 -6.55 -9.91 -5.82
N VAL A 49 -6.43 -9.66 -7.12
CA VAL A 49 -5.76 -10.57 -8.05
C VAL A 49 -4.55 -9.84 -8.62
N ILE A 50 -3.36 -10.30 -8.25
CA ILE A 50 -2.10 -9.72 -8.65
C ILE A 50 -1.36 -10.74 -9.53
N HIS A 51 -1.07 -10.37 -10.79
CA HIS A 51 -0.46 -11.29 -11.76
C HIS A 51 -1.19 -12.65 -11.90
N GLY A 52 -2.53 -12.63 -11.77
CA GLY A 52 -3.33 -13.86 -11.83
C GLY A 52 -3.30 -14.70 -10.54
N VAL A 53 -2.66 -14.21 -9.48
CA VAL A 53 -2.63 -14.86 -8.16
C VAL A 53 -3.59 -14.13 -7.23
N GLU A 54 -4.48 -14.88 -6.60
CA GLU A 54 -5.36 -14.33 -5.56
C GLU A 54 -4.55 -14.04 -4.30
N MET A 55 -4.62 -12.79 -3.85
CA MET A 55 -4.00 -12.30 -2.63
C MET A 55 -5.06 -11.60 -1.78
N SER A 56 -5.23 -12.04 -0.55
CA SER A 56 -6.18 -11.41 0.39
C SER A 56 -5.40 -10.69 1.48
N PHE A 57 -5.41 -9.37 1.41
CA PHE A 57 -4.66 -8.51 2.33
C PHE A 57 -5.44 -8.23 3.61
N SER A 58 -4.73 -8.18 4.72
CA SER A 58 -5.22 -7.66 5.99
C SER A 58 -4.93 -6.17 6.09
N LEU A 59 -5.91 -5.38 6.55
CA LEU A 59 -5.71 -3.94 6.78
C LEU A 59 -4.82 -3.74 8.00
N MET A 60 -3.73 -2.99 7.84
CA MET A 60 -2.84 -2.62 8.93
C MET A 60 -3.45 -1.50 9.77
N SER A 61 -3.35 -1.58 11.09
CA SER A 61 -3.68 -0.45 11.96
C SER A 61 -2.67 0.68 11.77
N LEU A 62 -3.04 1.91 12.11
CA LEU A 62 -2.12 3.06 12.07
C LEU A 62 -0.84 2.81 12.88
N GLU A 63 -0.96 2.10 14.00
CA GLU A 63 0.18 1.70 14.83
C GLU A 63 1.08 0.67 14.13
N GLN A 64 0.50 -0.33 13.48
CA GLN A 64 1.26 -1.31 12.68
C GLN A 64 2.00 -0.64 11.53
N ILE A 65 1.37 0.30 10.84
CA ILE A 65 2.02 1.07 9.77
C ILE A 65 3.24 1.82 10.32
N VAL A 66 3.11 2.49 11.45
CA VAL A 66 4.23 3.20 12.10
C VAL A 66 5.39 2.25 12.41
N LYS A 67 5.10 1.08 12.97
CA LYS A 67 6.13 0.07 13.28
C LYS A 67 6.78 -0.49 12.01
N THR A 68 5.98 -0.88 11.02
CA THR A 68 6.47 -1.42 9.75
C THR A 68 7.32 -0.40 9.02
N LYS A 69 6.92 0.86 8.99
CA LYS A 69 7.64 1.94 8.32
C LYS A 69 9.02 2.23 8.92
N GLN A 70 9.30 1.81 10.15
CA GLN A 70 10.63 1.94 10.75
C GLN A 70 11.66 1.06 10.03
N TYR A 71 11.25 -0.03 9.43
CA TYR A 71 12.12 -1.02 8.77
C TYR A 71 11.89 -1.09 7.27
N PHE A 72 10.64 -1.01 6.83
CA PHE A 72 10.24 -1.14 5.45
C PHE A 72 9.91 0.23 4.82
N GLN A 73 10.40 0.46 3.62
CA GLN A 73 10.18 1.74 2.90
C GLN A 73 10.66 2.98 3.67
N ASN A 74 11.68 2.82 4.52
CA ASN A 74 12.22 3.91 5.35
C ASN A 74 13.35 4.70 4.67
N ARG A 75 13.65 4.39 3.43
CA ARG A 75 14.68 5.05 2.63
C ARG A 75 14.21 5.21 1.20
N ASP A 76 14.87 6.11 0.49
CA ASP A 76 14.74 6.19 -0.97
C ASP A 76 15.85 5.35 -1.58
N ALA A 77 15.50 4.42 -2.45
CA ALA A 77 16.44 3.57 -3.16
C ALA A 77 15.93 3.32 -4.58
N LEU A 78 16.69 3.80 -5.55
CA LEU A 78 16.38 3.62 -6.98
C LEU A 78 16.64 2.16 -7.40
N LEU A 79 15.88 1.67 -8.36
CA LEU A 79 16.13 0.34 -8.96
C LEU A 79 17.54 0.22 -9.52
N THR A 80 18.09 1.30 -10.06
CA THR A 80 19.46 1.36 -10.60
C THR A 80 20.56 1.19 -9.55
N GLU A 81 20.24 1.29 -8.26
CA GLU A 81 21.20 1.04 -7.18
C GLU A 81 21.40 -0.46 -6.89
N PHE A 82 20.61 -1.33 -7.55
CA PHE A 82 20.65 -2.78 -7.39
C PHE A 82 20.97 -3.51 -8.72
N PRO A 83 22.12 -3.24 -9.37
CA PRO A 83 22.41 -3.76 -10.70
C PRO A 83 22.56 -5.30 -10.75
N ASP A 84 22.82 -5.94 -9.60
CA ASP A 84 22.89 -7.39 -9.51
C ASP A 84 21.49 -8.07 -9.54
N PHE A 85 20.43 -7.30 -9.29
CA PHE A 85 19.05 -7.80 -9.27
C PHE A 85 18.20 -7.24 -10.40
N PHE A 86 18.52 -6.03 -10.89
CA PHE A 86 17.76 -5.34 -11.93
C PHE A 86 18.72 -4.85 -13.01
N THR A 87 18.64 -5.44 -14.19
CA THR A 87 19.34 -4.93 -15.37
C THR A 87 18.61 -3.70 -15.92
N GLU A 88 19.26 -2.92 -16.76
CA GLU A 88 18.61 -1.79 -17.45
C GLU A 88 17.38 -2.26 -18.26
N GLU A 89 17.45 -3.46 -18.86
CA GLU A 89 16.35 -4.06 -19.59
C GLU A 89 15.18 -4.44 -18.66
N ASP A 90 15.47 -4.97 -17.47
CA ASP A 90 14.43 -5.28 -16.48
C ASP A 90 13.73 -4.02 -16.00
N ILE A 91 14.48 -2.97 -15.70
CA ILE A 91 13.95 -1.66 -15.29
C ILE A 91 13.04 -1.08 -16.37
N GLU A 92 13.46 -1.13 -17.63
CA GLU A 92 12.64 -0.62 -18.74
C GLU A 92 11.37 -1.44 -18.96
N LYS A 93 11.42 -2.77 -18.78
CA LYS A 93 10.24 -3.64 -18.85
C LYS A 93 9.25 -3.41 -17.71
N MET A 94 9.75 -3.12 -16.50
CA MET A 94 8.94 -2.83 -15.32
C MET A 94 8.42 -1.39 -15.29
N ARG A 95 8.87 -0.54 -16.21
CA ARG A 95 8.56 0.88 -16.17
C ARG A 95 7.06 1.13 -16.33
N ASP A 96 6.51 1.80 -15.34
CA ASP A 96 5.17 2.36 -15.35
C ASP A 96 5.28 3.89 -15.19
N SER A 97 4.74 4.65 -16.13
CA SER A 97 4.80 6.12 -16.12
C SER A 97 4.08 6.78 -14.95
N ARG A 98 3.30 6.01 -14.19
CA ARG A 98 2.61 6.45 -12.96
C ARG A 98 3.46 6.28 -11.71
N ILE A 99 4.53 5.47 -11.75
CA ILE A 99 5.34 5.07 -10.59
C ILE A 99 6.78 5.52 -10.81
N LYS A 100 7.35 6.23 -9.85
CA LYS A 100 8.77 6.54 -9.87
C LYS A 100 9.62 5.27 -9.76
N PRO A 101 10.80 5.21 -10.40
CA PRO A 101 11.62 4.00 -10.52
C PRO A 101 12.39 3.68 -9.23
N TYR A 102 11.69 3.59 -8.11
CA TYR A 102 12.23 3.18 -6.82
C TYR A 102 11.89 1.73 -6.51
N LEU A 103 12.77 1.05 -5.78
CA LEU A 103 12.46 -0.18 -5.06
C LEU A 103 11.87 0.13 -3.68
N PHE A 104 12.45 1.12 -2.99
CA PHE A 104 11.99 1.67 -1.72
C PHE A 104 11.82 3.17 -1.84
N HIS A 105 10.75 3.70 -1.26
CA HIS A 105 10.49 5.14 -1.28
C HIS A 105 9.81 5.58 0.02
N LYS A 106 10.35 6.61 0.66
CA LYS A 106 9.82 7.14 1.93
C LYS A 106 8.37 7.61 1.83
N GLN A 107 7.95 8.08 0.66
CA GLN A 107 6.59 8.56 0.41
C GLN A 107 5.60 7.45 0.02
N TRP A 108 6.02 6.19 0.04
CA TRP A 108 5.15 5.03 -0.09
C TRP A 108 4.80 4.52 1.30
N ILE A 109 3.52 4.58 1.65
CA ILE A 109 3.03 4.22 2.99
C ILE A 109 2.28 2.89 2.90
N PRO A 110 2.82 1.78 3.45
CA PRO A 110 2.11 0.51 3.46
C PRO A 110 0.88 0.61 4.35
N PHE A 111 -0.27 0.11 3.88
CA PHE A 111 -1.52 0.12 4.63
C PHE A 111 -2.19 -1.25 4.73
N ALA A 112 -1.78 -2.21 3.93
CA ALA A 112 -2.29 -3.58 3.99
C ALA A 112 -1.16 -4.57 3.69
N GLU A 113 -1.23 -5.76 4.28
CA GLU A 113 -0.19 -6.79 4.18
C GLU A 113 -0.76 -8.15 3.82
N TYR A 114 0.04 -8.94 3.10
CA TYR A 114 -0.21 -10.33 2.79
C TYR A 114 1.05 -11.16 3.03
N CYS A 115 0.92 -12.19 3.88
CA CYS A 115 2.01 -13.12 4.23
C CYS A 115 3.32 -12.43 4.69
N ASP A 116 3.22 -11.32 5.42
CA ASP A 116 4.33 -10.54 5.97
C ASP A 116 5.38 -10.04 4.93
N SER A 117 5.10 -10.19 3.66
CA SER A 117 6.07 -9.92 2.59
C SER A 117 5.53 -9.07 1.43
N CYS A 118 4.23 -9.09 1.19
CA CYS A 118 3.61 -8.27 0.17
C CYS A 118 2.76 -7.16 0.82
N PHE A 119 2.80 -5.97 0.25
CA PHE A 119 2.13 -4.80 0.81
C PHE A 119 1.35 -4.03 -0.24
N LEU A 120 0.14 -3.58 0.12
CA LEU A 120 -0.50 -2.47 -0.58
C LEU A 120 -0.01 -1.17 0.05
N MET A 121 0.35 -0.22 -0.80
CA MET A 121 0.93 1.05 -0.37
C MET A 121 0.18 2.23 -0.99
N LEU A 122 0.04 3.29 -0.22
CA LEU A 122 -0.35 4.60 -0.73
C LEU A 122 0.89 5.33 -1.26
N ASP A 123 0.80 5.82 -2.47
CA ASP A 123 1.85 6.61 -3.12
C ASP A 123 1.56 8.11 -2.97
N PHE A 124 2.39 8.80 -2.17
CA PHE A 124 2.33 10.25 -1.97
C PHE A 124 3.33 11.04 -2.82
N ASP A 125 4.06 10.36 -3.71
CA ASP A 125 5.01 10.98 -4.64
C ASP A 125 5.03 10.25 -5.99
N PRO A 126 3.89 10.26 -6.72
CA PRO A 126 3.76 9.57 -8.01
C PRO A 126 4.65 10.18 -9.10
N ASP A 127 4.86 9.42 -10.17
CA ASP A 127 5.49 9.93 -11.39
C ASP A 127 4.46 10.67 -12.25
N LYS A 128 4.90 11.14 -13.41
CA LYS A 128 4.23 12.15 -14.27
C LYS A 128 2.78 11.83 -14.61
N GLU A 129 2.44 10.56 -14.84
CA GLU A 129 1.09 10.12 -15.19
C GLU A 129 0.34 9.52 -13.99
N GLY A 130 0.97 9.50 -12.82
CA GLY A 130 0.38 9.02 -11.59
C GLY A 130 -0.45 10.06 -10.87
N LYS A 131 -1.15 9.60 -9.84
CA LYS A 131 -2.00 10.43 -8.98
C LYS A 131 -1.61 10.23 -7.53
N GLU A 132 -1.46 11.31 -6.77
CA GLU A 132 -1.23 11.23 -5.32
C GLU A 132 -2.37 10.47 -4.64
N GLY A 133 -2.00 9.51 -3.80
CA GLY A 133 -2.94 8.60 -3.15
C GLY A 133 -3.30 7.36 -3.98
N GLN A 134 -2.66 7.17 -5.14
CA GLN A 134 -2.77 5.90 -5.87
C GLN A 134 -2.26 4.73 -5.05
N ILE A 135 -2.73 3.53 -5.36
CA ILE A 135 -2.36 2.30 -4.67
C ILE A 135 -1.36 1.52 -5.49
N LEU A 136 -0.24 1.19 -4.85
CA LEU A 136 0.79 0.31 -5.38
C LEU A 136 0.78 -1.00 -4.62
N CYS A 137 1.24 -2.07 -5.26
CA CYS A 137 1.51 -3.35 -4.62
C CYS A 137 3.01 -3.65 -4.69
N TYR A 138 3.63 -3.82 -3.52
CA TYR A 138 4.97 -4.38 -3.40
C TYR A 138 4.87 -5.88 -3.24
N ILE A 139 5.59 -6.61 -4.08
CA ILE A 139 5.72 -8.06 -4.04
C ILE A 139 7.17 -8.37 -3.69
N HIS A 140 7.38 -9.29 -2.75
CA HIS A 140 8.68 -9.81 -2.41
C HIS A 140 8.92 -11.16 -3.08
N ASP A 141 10.14 -11.33 -3.60
CA ASP A 141 10.67 -12.56 -4.22
C ASP A 141 9.88 -13.04 -5.46
N PRO A 142 10.21 -12.49 -6.66
CA PRO A 142 11.16 -11.38 -6.86
C PRO A 142 10.57 -10.02 -6.47
N ASP A 143 11.45 -9.12 -6.03
CA ASP A 143 11.04 -7.77 -5.64
C ASP A 143 10.46 -6.99 -6.82
N GLU A 144 9.24 -6.53 -6.69
CA GLU A 144 8.52 -5.79 -7.71
C GLU A 144 7.58 -4.78 -7.09
N VAL A 145 7.41 -3.64 -7.73
CA VAL A 145 6.40 -2.64 -7.39
C VAL A 145 5.50 -2.42 -8.59
N ILE A 146 4.21 -2.65 -8.44
CA ILE A 146 3.22 -2.54 -9.50
C ILE A 146 2.09 -1.59 -9.13
N TYR A 147 1.47 -1.00 -10.14
CA TYR A 147 0.27 -0.21 -9.97
C TYR A 147 -0.95 -1.13 -9.69
N ALA A 148 -1.72 -0.80 -8.66
CA ALA A 148 -2.91 -1.55 -8.29
C ALA A 148 -4.21 -0.79 -8.60
N ALA A 149 -4.32 0.49 -8.22
CA ALA A 149 -5.52 1.30 -8.48
C ALA A 149 -5.24 2.80 -8.32
N ALA A 150 -6.11 3.64 -8.88
CA ALA A 150 -6.02 5.10 -8.75
C ALA A 150 -6.34 5.61 -7.34
N GLY A 151 -7.05 4.82 -6.53
CA GLY A 151 -7.42 5.12 -5.16
C GLY A 151 -8.20 3.97 -4.53
N LEU A 152 -8.66 4.16 -3.28
CA LEU A 152 -9.36 3.11 -2.54
C LEU A 152 -10.70 2.75 -3.18
N SER A 153 -11.45 3.74 -3.67
CA SER A 153 -12.76 3.49 -4.29
C SER A 153 -12.61 2.59 -5.51
N GLU A 154 -11.68 2.90 -6.40
CA GLU A 154 -11.42 2.10 -7.59
C GLU A 154 -10.90 0.70 -7.23
N PHE A 155 -10.04 0.61 -6.21
CA PHE A 155 -9.56 -0.68 -5.72
C PHE A 155 -10.68 -1.58 -5.21
N VAL A 156 -11.64 -1.00 -4.45
CA VAL A 156 -12.80 -1.73 -3.93
C VAL A 156 -13.78 -2.09 -5.05
N ASP A 157 -14.00 -1.21 -6.02
CA ASP A 157 -14.87 -1.49 -7.17
C ASP A 157 -14.33 -2.67 -7.99
N ASP A 158 -13.02 -2.75 -8.21
CA ASP A 158 -12.38 -3.89 -8.87
C ASP A 158 -12.56 -5.20 -8.10
N ILE A 159 -12.52 -5.14 -6.76
CA ILE A 159 -12.82 -6.31 -5.90
C ILE A 159 -14.26 -6.77 -6.10
N LEU A 160 -15.22 -5.85 -6.11
CA LEU A 160 -16.64 -6.18 -6.23
C LEU A 160 -16.96 -6.83 -7.59
N LEU A 161 -16.29 -6.41 -8.66
CA LEU A 161 -16.42 -6.98 -10.00
C LEU A 161 -15.87 -8.42 -10.11
N THR A 162 -14.98 -8.82 -9.20
CA THR A 162 -14.39 -10.17 -9.20
C THR A 162 -15.16 -11.19 -8.36
N ILE A 163 -16.14 -10.73 -7.56
CA ILE A 163 -16.96 -11.60 -6.67
C ILE A 163 -18.24 -12.11 -7.38
N ASP A 164 -18.65 -11.52 -8.48
CA ASP A 164 -19.78 -11.96 -9.32
C ASP A 164 -19.34 -13.02 -10.35
#